data_450b894ad05ebb4a47c88927a32e455a
#
_entry.id   450b894ad05ebb4a47c88927a32e455a
#
_cell.length_a   1.000
_cell.length_b   1.000
_cell.length_c   1.000
_cell.angle_alpha   90.00
_cell.angle_beta   90.00
_cell.angle_gamma   90.00
#
_symmetry.space_group_name_H-M   'P 1'
#
loop_
_entity.id
_entity.type
_entity.pdbx_description
1 polymer ?
#
loop_
_entity_poly.entity_id
_entity_poly.type
_entity_poly.pdbx_seq_one_letter_code
_entity_poly.pdbx_strand_id
1 'polypeptide(L)'
;MYANTIRSARRNFLTQASAIGATAMLGFGRSARAEPPPETKKIRLVKIPAICLAPEYVAEEFLRLEGFSEVEYVEEAKQYNLSDLLTANRADVTVTAPPSFFSDLESGKQHVALAGIHGGCYELFANEQIRSIRDLRGKRVAIEEIGSGTEYFYLASMVAYVGMNPRKDIQWVPAHTFNGMVELFVEGKADATLAFPPQPQQLRAKKIGRVIVNTAQDRPWSEYFCCLIAARPQFVKENPVATKRALRAILKGADICAADPQRAARFLSERLYETRYPIGLEVMKGVNYARWREANPQDTLRFHALRLHEAGMVKSDPNKLIAQGTDWRFLNELKRELKA
;
A
#
# COMPACT_ATOMS: atom_id res chain seq x y z
N MET A 1 -77.83 17.17 -17.71
CA MET A 1 -77.37 16.51 -16.46
C MET A 1 -75.99 15.85 -16.55
N TYR A 2 -75.32 15.85 -17.70
CA TYR A 2 -73.99 15.19 -17.84
C TYR A 2 -72.75 16.06 -17.54
N ALA A 3 -72.87 17.37 -17.50
CA ALA A 3 -71.72 18.26 -17.36
C ALA A 3 -71.25 18.44 -15.91
N ASN A 4 -72.09 18.19 -14.89
CA ASN A 4 -71.67 18.39 -13.47
C ASN A 4 -70.96 17.17 -12.87
N THR A 5 -71.12 15.97 -13.40
CA THR A 5 -70.51 14.74 -12.90
C THR A 5 -68.99 14.66 -13.26
N ILE A 6 -68.59 15.22 -14.41
CA ILE A 6 -67.24 15.20 -14.88
C ILE A 6 -66.35 16.23 -14.08
N ARG A 7 -66.95 17.36 -13.64
CA ARG A 7 -66.21 18.34 -12.83
C ARG A 7 -65.95 17.87 -11.40
N SER A 8 -66.84 17.08 -10.81
CA SER A 8 -66.63 16.53 -9.46
C SER A 8 -65.57 15.41 -9.45
N ALA A 9 -65.57 14.54 -10.48
CA ALA A 9 -64.57 13.47 -10.60
C ALA A 9 -63.14 13.99 -10.82
N ARG A 10 -62.95 15.03 -11.62
CA ARG A 10 -61.65 15.67 -11.80
C ARG A 10 -61.12 16.38 -10.52
N ARG A 11 -62.02 16.98 -9.74
CA ARG A 11 -61.64 17.67 -8.49
C ARG A 11 -61.22 16.68 -7.40
N ASN A 12 -61.88 15.52 -7.30
CA ASN A 12 -61.53 14.46 -6.36
C ASN A 12 -60.24 13.73 -6.77
N PHE A 13 -59.99 13.57 -8.09
CA PHE A 13 -58.74 12.97 -8.58
C PHE A 13 -57.54 13.88 -8.30
N LEU A 14 -57.65 15.19 -8.47
CA LEU A 14 -56.56 16.14 -8.19
C LEU A 14 -56.29 16.27 -6.69
N THR A 15 -57.30 16.19 -5.81
CA THR A 15 -57.10 16.23 -4.35
C THR A 15 -56.50 14.91 -3.83
N GLN A 16 -56.84 13.78 -4.39
CA GLN A 16 -56.21 12.48 -4.03
C GLN A 16 -54.76 12.35 -4.56
N ALA A 17 -54.46 12.86 -5.75
CA ALA A 17 -53.11 12.89 -6.29
C ALA A 17 -52.17 13.84 -5.48
N SER A 18 -52.71 14.95 -4.97
CA SER A 18 -51.95 15.87 -4.11
C SER A 18 -51.65 15.32 -2.71
N ALA A 19 -52.55 14.48 -2.17
CA ALA A 19 -52.34 13.85 -0.86
C ALA A 19 -51.29 12.69 -0.92
N ILE A 20 -51.25 11.94 -2.03
CA ILE A 20 -50.26 10.89 -2.22
C ILE A 20 -48.86 11.47 -2.54
N GLY A 21 -48.79 12.59 -3.25
CA GLY A 21 -47.53 13.29 -3.55
C GLY A 21 -46.86 13.92 -2.33
N ALA A 22 -47.66 14.40 -1.34
CA ALA A 22 -47.13 15.04 -0.13
C ALA A 22 -46.59 14.03 0.90
N THR A 23 -47.16 12.82 0.97
CA THR A 23 -46.64 11.77 1.88
C THR A 23 -45.46 10.99 1.30
N ALA A 24 -45.27 10.97 -0.02
CA ALA A 24 -44.08 10.36 -0.64
C ALA A 24 -42.81 11.23 -0.55
N MET A 25 -42.96 12.54 -0.31
CA MET A 25 -41.78 13.43 -0.11
C MET A 25 -41.30 13.53 1.35
N LEU A 26 -42.02 12.99 2.33
CA LEU A 26 -41.64 13.00 3.74
C LEU A 26 -40.96 11.69 4.22
N GLY A 27 -40.92 10.69 3.37
CA GLY A 27 -40.24 9.43 3.68
C GLY A 27 -39.03 9.20 2.78
N PHE A 28 -37.84 9.23 3.36
CA PHE A 28 -36.50 8.95 2.79
C PHE A 28 -35.68 10.16 2.36
N GLY A 29 -35.81 11.28 3.06
CA GLY A 29 -34.68 12.18 3.20
C GLY A 29 -33.65 11.57 4.16
N ARG A 30 -32.87 10.57 3.78
CA ARG A 30 -31.54 10.39 4.35
C ARG A 30 -30.81 11.68 3.97
N SER A 31 -30.77 12.63 4.92
CA SER A 31 -29.90 13.78 4.79
C SER A 31 -28.51 13.20 4.53
N ALA A 32 -28.03 13.29 3.30
CA ALA A 32 -26.62 13.10 3.01
C ALA A 32 -25.90 14.19 3.82
N ARG A 33 -25.61 13.91 5.10
CA ARG A 33 -24.77 14.79 5.90
C ARG A 33 -23.45 14.82 5.18
N ALA A 34 -23.10 15.99 4.66
CA ALA A 34 -21.77 16.19 4.11
C ALA A 34 -20.76 15.77 5.18
N GLU A 35 -19.78 14.98 4.78
CA GLU A 35 -18.71 14.58 5.67
C GLU A 35 -18.03 15.83 6.25
N PRO A 36 -17.79 15.92 7.57
CA PRO A 36 -17.18 17.10 8.17
C PRO A 36 -15.80 17.37 7.57
N PRO A 37 -15.31 18.63 7.62
CA PRO A 37 -13.94 18.93 7.22
C PRO A 37 -12.94 18.13 8.06
N PRO A 38 -11.72 17.90 7.55
CA PRO A 38 -10.68 17.21 8.32
C PRO A 38 -10.29 18.04 9.54
N GLU A 39 -9.97 17.38 10.65
CA GLU A 39 -9.58 18.02 11.92
C GLU A 39 -8.27 18.81 11.79
N THR A 40 -7.45 18.47 10.81
CA THR A 40 -6.21 19.16 10.46
C THR A 40 -6.13 19.44 8.97
N LYS A 41 -5.54 20.59 8.61
CA LYS A 41 -5.25 20.96 7.22
C LYS A 41 -3.86 20.52 6.76
N LYS A 42 -3.04 20.03 7.68
CA LYS A 42 -1.69 19.53 7.39
C LYS A 42 -1.67 18.00 7.44
N ILE A 43 -0.98 17.41 6.47
CA ILE A 43 -0.63 15.98 6.44
C ILE A 43 0.82 15.81 6.02
N ARG A 44 1.54 14.93 6.73
CA ARG A 44 2.93 14.60 6.49
C ARG A 44 3.04 13.14 6.07
N LEU A 45 3.49 12.90 4.84
CA LEU A 45 3.71 11.57 4.28
C LEU A 45 5.21 11.29 4.20
N VAL A 46 5.61 10.05 4.44
CA VAL A 46 7.02 9.66 4.29
C VAL A 46 7.34 9.54 2.81
N LYS A 47 8.37 10.25 2.33
CA LYS A 47 8.83 10.11 0.94
C LYS A 47 9.75 8.91 0.81
N ILE A 48 9.33 7.92 0.03
CA ILE A 48 10.08 6.69 -0.25
C ILE A 48 10.48 6.70 -1.73
N PRO A 49 11.76 6.53 -2.08
CA PRO A 49 12.22 6.59 -3.48
C PRO A 49 11.90 5.30 -4.25
N ALA A 50 10.63 4.89 -4.22
CA ALA A 50 10.11 3.70 -4.87
C ALA A 50 8.92 4.08 -5.77
N ILE A 51 9.09 3.95 -7.09
CA ILE A 51 8.08 4.39 -8.06
C ILE A 51 6.82 3.51 -8.09
N CYS A 52 6.85 2.31 -7.51
CA CYS A 52 5.65 1.51 -7.28
C CYS A 52 4.68 2.17 -6.28
N LEU A 53 5.16 3.14 -5.50
CA LEU A 53 4.35 3.95 -4.58
C LEU A 53 3.74 5.19 -5.25
N ALA A 54 3.69 5.24 -6.56
CA ALA A 54 3.03 6.29 -7.33
C ALA A 54 1.66 6.73 -6.82
N PRO A 55 0.78 5.83 -6.28
CA PRO A 55 -0.49 6.25 -5.69
C PRO A 55 -0.39 7.33 -4.62
N GLU A 56 0.65 7.28 -3.77
CA GLU A 56 0.88 8.26 -2.73
C GLU A 56 1.20 9.65 -3.30
N TYR A 57 1.97 9.69 -4.38
CA TYR A 57 2.38 10.94 -5.03
C TYR A 57 1.29 11.50 -5.95
N VAL A 58 0.63 10.63 -6.72
CA VAL A 58 -0.53 11.01 -7.56
C VAL A 58 -1.69 11.51 -6.70
N ALA A 59 -1.77 11.08 -5.45
CA ALA A 59 -2.79 11.53 -4.50
C ALA A 59 -2.67 13.01 -4.08
N GLU A 60 -1.58 13.72 -4.38
CA GLU A 60 -1.39 15.10 -3.89
C GLU A 60 -2.57 16.04 -4.24
N GLU A 61 -3.06 15.98 -5.48
CA GLU A 61 -4.23 16.77 -5.89
C GLU A 61 -5.50 16.34 -5.14
N PHE A 62 -5.68 15.04 -4.94
CA PHE A 62 -6.82 14.51 -4.18
C PHE A 62 -6.74 14.89 -2.70
N LEU A 63 -5.56 14.88 -2.10
CA LEU A 63 -5.36 15.34 -0.71
C LEU A 63 -5.81 16.81 -0.56
N ARG A 64 -5.47 17.67 -1.52
CA ARG A 64 -5.92 19.07 -1.51
C ARG A 64 -7.44 19.18 -1.64
N LEU A 65 -8.07 18.38 -2.50
CA LEU A 65 -9.53 18.32 -2.64
C LEU A 65 -10.22 17.76 -1.39
N GLU A 66 -9.55 16.90 -0.64
CA GLU A 66 -10.05 16.36 0.64
C GLU A 66 -9.87 17.34 1.81
N GLY A 67 -9.28 18.53 1.57
CA GLY A 67 -9.20 19.62 2.54
C GLY A 67 -7.82 19.84 3.17
N PHE A 68 -6.78 19.14 2.72
CA PHE A 68 -5.40 19.37 3.17
C PHE A 68 -4.77 20.51 2.36
N SER A 69 -4.61 21.67 2.96
CA SER A 69 -3.89 22.81 2.33
C SER A 69 -2.36 22.66 2.41
N GLU A 70 -1.87 21.88 3.38
CA GLU A 70 -0.46 21.60 3.60
C GLU A 70 -0.20 20.10 3.45
N VAL A 71 0.36 19.72 2.31
CA VAL A 71 0.81 18.35 2.03
C VAL A 71 2.34 18.35 2.03
N GLU A 72 2.94 17.65 2.97
CA GLU A 72 4.39 17.59 3.15
C GLU A 72 4.88 16.16 2.90
N TYR A 73 5.92 16.01 2.08
CA TYR A 73 6.63 14.75 1.88
C TYR A 73 7.94 14.80 2.66
N VAL A 74 8.02 14.02 3.73
CA VAL A 74 9.16 13.99 4.66
C VAL A 74 10.21 13.00 4.16
N GLU A 75 11.42 13.48 3.93
CA GLU A 75 12.56 12.65 3.51
C GLU A 75 13.40 12.24 4.73
N GLU A 76 14.04 11.06 4.63
CA GLU A 76 15.00 10.56 5.60
C GLU A 76 16.25 10.04 4.89
N ALA A 77 17.41 10.41 5.43
CA ALA A 77 18.70 10.01 4.87
C ALA A 77 18.93 8.48 4.99
N LYS A 78 18.47 7.88 6.09
CA LYS A 78 18.54 6.44 6.32
C LYS A 78 17.25 5.76 5.86
N GLN A 79 17.20 5.38 4.60
CA GLN A 79 16.00 4.86 3.94
C GLN A 79 15.45 3.55 4.55
N TYR A 80 16.25 2.79 5.27
CA TYR A 80 15.82 1.55 5.93
C TYR A 80 15.12 1.74 7.28
N ASN A 81 15.09 2.97 7.82
CA ASN A 81 14.43 3.32 9.08
C ASN A 81 13.25 4.28 8.91
N LEU A 82 12.57 4.23 7.78
CA LEU A 82 11.49 5.19 7.44
C LEU A 82 10.33 5.16 8.43
N SER A 83 10.05 4.01 9.04
CA SER A 83 9.02 3.86 10.08
C SER A 83 9.33 4.67 11.36
N ASP A 84 10.60 5.00 11.61
CA ASP A 84 11.01 5.82 12.76
C ASP A 84 10.44 7.24 12.66
N LEU A 85 10.16 7.73 11.46
CA LEU A 85 9.51 9.04 11.26
C LEU A 85 8.11 9.12 11.87
N LEU A 86 7.34 8.01 11.86
CA LEU A 86 6.05 7.94 12.55
C LEU A 86 6.23 7.96 14.07
N THR A 87 7.13 7.14 14.59
CA THR A 87 7.43 7.04 16.03
C THR A 87 7.95 8.37 16.58
N ALA A 88 8.79 9.07 15.81
CA ALA A 88 9.32 10.39 16.16
C ALA A 88 8.33 11.56 15.95
N ASN A 89 7.08 11.28 15.56
CA ASN A 89 6.07 12.31 15.23
C ASN A 89 6.53 13.29 14.13
N ARG A 90 7.38 12.83 13.21
CA ARG A 90 7.83 13.62 12.05
C ARG A 90 6.94 13.41 10.84
N ALA A 91 6.27 12.26 10.73
CA ALA A 91 5.29 11.94 9.69
C ALA A 91 3.98 11.40 10.32
N ASP A 92 2.89 11.45 9.56
CA ASP A 92 1.57 10.98 9.97
C ASP A 92 1.20 9.68 9.26
N VAL A 93 1.60 9.53 8.00
CA VAL A 93 1.32 8.37 7.14
C VAL A 93 2.60 7.91 6.46
N THR A 94 2.73 6.59 6.30
CA THR A 94 3.81 5.95 5.53
C THR A 94 3.27 4.76 4.74
N VAL A 95 4.07 4.28 3.80
CA VAL A 95 3.88 2.96 3.19
C VAL A 95 4.95 2.01 3.73
N THR A 96 4.58 0.80 4.08
CA THR A 96 5.48 -0.21 4.63
C THR A 96 5.17 -1.59 4.05
N ALA A 97 6.16 -2.47 4.01
CA ALA A 97 5.91 -3.86 3.67
C ALA A 97 5.35 -4.64 4.86
N PRO A 98 4.44 -5.62 4.65
CA PRO A 98 3.84 -6.40 5.73
C PRO A 98 4.84 -7.06 6.67
N PRO A 99 5.97 -7.65 6.20
CA PRO A 99 6.96 -8.22 7.10
C PRO A 99 7.65 -7.21 8.00
N SER A 100 8.01 -6.03 7.47
CA SER A 100 8.63 -4.94 8.23
C SER A 100 7.68 -4.36 9.27
N PHE A 101 6.40 -4.25 8.91
CA PHE A 101 5.35 -3.82 9.82
C PHE A 101 5.31 -4.66 11.10
N PHE A 102 5.41 -6.00 10.99
CA PHE A 102 5.46 -6.87 12.17
C PHE A 102 6.75 -6.77 12.96
N SER A 103 7.88 -6.59 12.29
CA SER A 103 9.15 -6.35 12.97
C SER A 103 9.13 -5.05 13.78
N ASP A 104 8.51 -4.02 13.24
CA ASP A 104 8.34 -2.75 13.93
C ASP A 104 7.45 -2.91 15.17
N LEU A 105 6.30 -3.57 15.05
CA LEU A 105 5.41 -3.84 16.19
C LEU A 105 6.11 -4.69 17.28
N GLU A 106 6.86 -5.71 16.88
CA GLU A 106 7.63 -6.56 17.80
C GLU A 106 8.71 -5.78 18.55
N SER A 107 9.32 -4.77 17.89
CA SER A 107 10.32 -3.89 18.51
C SER A 107 9.72 -2.78 19.37
N GLY A 108 8.38 -2.71 19.48
CA GLY A 108 7.66 -1.71 20.26
C GLY A 108 7.32 -0.43 19.53
N LYS A 109 7.64 -0.31 18.23
CA LYS A 109 7.17 0.81 17.40
C LYS A 109 5.66 0.70 17.18
N GLN A 110 4.98 1.83 17.21
CA GLN A 110 3.52 1.85 17.10
C GLN A 110 3.09 2.37 15.74
N HIS A 111 2.50 1.49 14.95
CA HIS A 111 1.91 1.78 13.66
C HIS A 111 0.53 1.15 13.56
N VAL A 112 -0.36 1.76 12.79
CA VAL A 112 -1.68 1.21 12.47
C VAL A 112 -1.78 1.05 10.96
N ALA A 113 -1.91 -0.19 10.48
CA ALA A 113 -2.20 -0.47 9.09
C ALA A 113 -3.66 -0.15 8.78
N LEU A 114 -3.89 0.63 7.72
CA LEU A 114 -5.20 1.15 7.31
C LEU A 114 -5.73 0.50 6.04
N ALA A 115 -4.85 0.11 5.11
CA ALA A 115 -5.19 -0.55 3.85
C ALA A 115 -3.97 -1.21 3.20
N GLY A 116 -4.21 -2.14 2.26
CA GLY A 116 -3.21 -2.51 1.26
C GLY A 116 -3.29 -1.52 0.09
N ILE A 117 -2.16 -1.22 -0.56
CA ILE A 117 -2.11 -0.24 -1.64
C ILE A 117 -1.98 -0.89 -3.02
N HIS A 118 -1.12 -1.91 -3.17
CA HIS A 118 -0.93 -2.64 -4.43
C HIS A 118 -0.47 -4.08 -4.20
N GLY A 119 -0.61 -4.91 -5.22
CA GLY A 119 -0.07 -6.26 -5.27
C GLY A 119 1.45 -6.30 -5.36
N GLY A 120 2.02 -7.47 -5.61
CA GLY A 120 3.47 -7.68 -5.68
C GLY A 120 4.18 -6.73 -6.64
N CYS A 121 5.38 -6.29 -6.27
CA CYS A 121 6.26 -5.47 -7.11
C CYS A 121 7.74 -5.85 -6.98
N TYR A 122 8.09 -6.76 -6.05
CA TYR A 122 9.45 -7.23 -5.88
C TYR A 122 9.82 -8.32 -6.88
N GLU A 123 11.06 -8.30 -7.33
CA GLU A 123 11.68 -9.39 -8.08
C GLU A 123 12.96 -9.84 -7.36
N LEU A 124 13.07 -11.13 -7.10
CA LEU A 124 14.27 -11.74 -6.54
C LEU A 124 15.22 -12.10 -7.68
N PHE A 125 16.28 -11.32 -7.82
CA PHE A 125 17.35 -11.57 -8.78
C PHE A 125 18.43 -12.44 -8.17
N ALA A 126 18.98 -13.33 -8.98
CA ALA A 126 20.09 -14.19 -8.61
C ALA A 126 21.03 -14.43 -9.79
N ASN A 127 22.25 -14.91 -9.50
CA ASN A 127 23.19 -15.37 -10.53
C ASN A 127 22.66 -16.63 -11.24
N GLU A 128 23.29 -17.01 -12.36
CA GLU A 128 22.83 -18.07 -13.24
C GLU A 128 22.75 -19.46 -12.60
N GLN A 129 23.45 -19.69 -11.49
CA GLN A 129 23.50 -21.00 -10.82
C GLN A 129 22.31 -21.20 -9.87
N ILE A 130 21.64 -20.12 -9.45
CA ILE A 130 20.52 -20.11 -8.51
C ILE A 130 19.21 -20.07 -9.30
N ARG A 131 18.31 -21.04 -9.06
CA ARG A 131 17.04 -21.19 -9.79
C ARG A 131 15.80 -21.10 -8.92
N SER A 132 15.97 -21.19 -7.61
CA SER A 132 14.89 -21.14 -6.63
C SER A 132 15.34 -20.51 -5.32
N ILE A 133 14.38 -20.16 -4.45
CA ILE A 133 14.70 -19.66 -3.10
C ILE A 133 15.50 -20.67 -2.31
N ARG A 134 15.28 -21.98 -2.49
CA ARG A 134 16.01 -23.03 -1.78
C ARG A 134 17.49 -23.07 -2.12
N ASP A 135 17.87 -22.66 -3.34
CA ASP A 135 19.26 -22.60 -3.77
C ASP A 135 20.04 -21.44 -3.14
N LEU A 136 19.34 -20.55 -2.42
CA LEU A 136 19.98 -19.48 -1.63
C LEU A 136 20.70 -20.00 -0.37
N ARG A 137 20.55 -21.29 -0.02
CA ARG A 137 21.25 -21.86 1.14
C ARG A 137 22.76 -21.69 1.04
N GLY A 138 23.33 -21.01 2.04
CA GLY A 138 24.76 -20.70 2.09
C GLY A 138 25.22 -19.65 1.08
N LYS A 139 24.31 -18.97 0.38
CA LYS A 139 24.63 -17.92 -0.60
C LYS A 139 24.64 -16.53 0.04
N ARG A 140 25.40 -15.62 -0.56
CA ARG A 140 25.48 -14.21 -0.19
C ARG A 140 24.27 -13.48 -0.79
N VAL A 141 23.48 -12.84 0.06
CA VAL A 141 22.28 -12.12 -0.37
C VAL A 141 22.35 -10.69 0.10
N ALA A 142 22.33 -9.74 -0.84
CA ALA A 142 22.39 -8.33 -0.55
C ALA A 142 21.05 -7.82 0.01
N ILE A 143 21.14 -7.05 1.08
CA ILE A 143 20.03 -6.40 1.78
C ILE A 143 20.47 -5.02 2.27
N GLU A 144 19.54 -4.16 2.73
CA GLU A 144 19.88 -2.84 3.25
C GLU A 144 20.64 -2.94 4.57
N GLU A 145 20.06 -3.67 5.54
CA GLU A 145 20.60 -3.81 6.90
C GLU A 145 20.09 -5.11 7.55
N ILE A 146 20.94 -5.77 8.31
CA ILE A 146 20.58 -7.02 9.01
C ILE A 146 19.68 -6.68 10.22
N GLY A 147 18.51 -7.34 10.29
CA GLY A 147 17.56 -7.14 11.40
C GLY A 147 16.77 -5.85 11.32
N SER A 148 16.91 -5.11 10.24
CA SER A 148 16.18 -3.89 9.90
C SER A 148 15.95 -3.82 8.40
N GLY A 149 15.12 -2.89 7.94
CA GLY A 149 14.86 -2.71 6.52
C GLY A 149 13.81 -3.65 5.93
N THR A 150 13.25 -3.20 4.84
CA THR A 150 12.09 -3.84 4.21
C THR A 150 12.47 -5.11 3.49
N GLU A 151 13.54 -5.10 2.69
CA GLU A 151 13.94 -6.23 1.85
C GLU A 151 14.46 -7.39 2.71
N TYR A 152 15.14 -7.07 3.83
CA TYR A 152 15.56 -8.11 4.78
C TYR A 152 14.38 -8.93 5.31
N PHE A 153 13.37 -8.27 5.88
CA PHE A 153 12.22 -9.00 6.45
C PHE A 153 11.33 -9.63 5.38
N TYR A 154 11.19 -8.97 4.22
CA TYR A 154 10.41 -9.53 3.12
C TYR A 154 11.04 -10.83 2.60
N LEU A 155 12.33 -10.81 2.29
CA LEU A 155 13.06 -11.99 1.83
C LEU A 155 13.17 -13.07 2.92
N ALA A 156 13.33 -12.67 4.19
CA ALA A 156 13.32 -13.61 5.29
C ALA A 156 11.99 -14.38 5.39
N SER A 157 10.85 -13.72 5.16
CA SER A 157 9.54 -14.38 5.11
C SER A 157 9.43 -15.35 3.93
N MET A 158 10.04 -15.03 2.77
CA MET A 158 10.10 -15.92 1.60
C MET A 158 10.96 -17.15 1.86
N VAL A 159 12.11 -16.96 2.50
CA VAL A 159 13.03 -18.04 2.90
C VAL A 159 12.36 -18.97 3.91
N ALA A 160 11.65 -18.41 4.90
CA ALA A 160 10.89 -19.18 5.88
C ALA A 160 9.75 -19.98 5.20
N TYR A 161 9.06 -19.41 4.23
CA TYR A 161 7.99 -20.08 3.49
C TYR A 161 8.45 -21.38 2.81
N VAL A 162 9.69 -21.44 2.31
CA VAL A 162 10.23 -22.67 1.70
C VAL A 162 10.89 -23.62 2.71
N GLY A 163 10.69 -23.38 4.03
CA GLY A 163 11.19 -24.24 5.09
C GLY A 163 12.67 -24.05 5.43
N MET A 164 13.26 -22.93 5.06
CA MET A 164 14.63 -22.57 5.43
C MET A 164 14.66 -21.61 6.63
N ASN A 165 15.76 -21.59 7.36
CA ASN A 165 15.96 -20.67 8.46
C ASN A 165 16.71 -19.41 7.96
N PRO A 166 16.05 -18.24 7.89
CA PRO A 166 16.69 -17.05 7.33
C PRO A 166 17.90 -16.56 8.15
N ARG A 167 18.00 -16.92 9.44
CA ARG A 167 19.13 -16.53 10.29
C ARG A 167 20.34 -17.46 10.15
N LYS A 168 20.15 -18.69 9.67
CA LYS A 168 21.19 -19.71 9.62
C LYS A 168 21.59 -20.08 8.20
N ASP A 169 20.61 -20.08 7.29
CA ASP A 169 20.77 -20.63 5.95
C ASP A 169 21.23 -19.60 4.92
N ILE A 170 21.16 -18.28 5.26
CA ILE A 170 21.52 -17.20 4.33
C ILE A 170 22.73 -16.42 4.87
N GLN A 171 23.65 -16.06 3.98
CA GLN A 171 24.74 -15.13 4.26
C GLN A 171 24.30 -13.70 3.86
N TRP A 172 23.75 -12.97 4.81
CA TRP A 172 23.29 -11.61 4.55
C TRP A 172 24.47 -10.65 4.36
N VAL A 173 24.42 -9.81 3.32
CA VAL A 173 25.43 -8.81 2.99
C VAL A 173 24.78 -7.43 3.04
N PRO A 174 25.03 -6.63 4.10
CA PRO A 174 24.42 -5.31 4.24
C PRO A 174 25.06 -4.31 3.26
N ALA A 175 24.22 -3.55 2.59
CA ALA A 175 24.59 -2.54 1.61
C ALA A 175 24.35 -1.10 2.08
N HIS A 176 23.60 -0.92 3.17
CA HIS A 176 23.21 0.34 3.81
C HIS A 176 22.38 1.31 2.94
N THR A 177 22.13 0.97 1.67
CA THR A 177 21.26 1.73 0.76
C THR A 177 20.56 0.81 -0.23
N PHE A 178 19.42 1.24 -0.76
CA PHE A 178 18.69 0.49 -1.77
C PHE A 178 19.49 0.29 -3.07
N ASN A 179 20.24 1.29 -3.51
CA ASN A 179 21.07 1.17 -4.69
C ASN A 179 22.29 0.26 -4.43
N GLY A 180 22.88 0.35 -3.24
CA GLY A 180 24.01 -0.49 -2.84
C GLY A 180 23.70 -1.99 -2.90
N MET A 181 22.45 -2.42 -2.62
CA MET A 181 22.07 -3.83 -2.77
C MET A 181 22.26 -4.29 -4.22
N VAL A 182 21.80 -3.50 -5.18
CA VAL A 182 21.95 -3.79 -6.61
C VAL A 182 23.40 -3.72 -7.04
N GLU A 183 24.17 -2.75 -6.54
CA GLU A 183 25.61 -2.61 -6.80
C GLU A 183 26.39 -3.85 -6.35
N LEU A 184 26.17 -4.31 -5.11
CA LEU A 184 26.79 -5.54 -4.59
C LEU A 184 26.48 -6.77 -5.46
N PHE A 185 25.25 -6.87 -5.97
CA PHE A 185 24.85 -7.95 -6.87
C PHE A 185 25.54 -7.83 -8.25
N VAL A 186 25.53 -6.65 -8.84
CA VAL A 186 26.15 -6.38 -10.16
C VAL A 186 27.66 -6.62 -10.11
N GLU A 187 28.34 -6.28 -9.01
CA GLU A 187 29.75 -6.49 -8.79
C GLU A 187 30.13 -7.96 -8.43
N GLY A 188 29.15 -8.85 -8.30
CA GLY A 188 29.36 -10.23 -7.87
C GLY A 188 29.77 -10.40 -6.41
N LYS A 189 29.61 -9.35 -5.59
CA LYS A 189 29.83 -9.41 -4.14
C LYS A 189 28.67 -10.07 -3.41
N ALA A 190 27.49 -10.09 -4.03
CA ALA A 190 26.33 -10.86 -3.61
C ALA A 190 25.86 -11.79 -4.75
N ASP A 191 25.30 -12.94 -4.39
CA ASP A 191 24.80 -13.94 -5.32
C ASP A 191 23.32 -13.74 -5.69
N ALA A 192 22.60 -12.97 -4.86
CA ALA A 192 21.21 -12.60 -5.07
C ALA A 192 20.88 -11.26 -4.38
N THR A 193 19.77 -10.63 -4.82
CA THR A 193 19.19 -9.44 -4.20
C THR A 193 17.69 -9.38 -4.48
N LEU A 194 16.91 -8.86 -3.52
CA LEU A 194 15.49 -8.56 -3.71
C LEU A 194 15.36 -7.11 -4.18
N ALA A 195 14.98 -6.93 -5.44
CA ALA A 195 14.88 -5.62 -6.07
C ALA A 195 13.42 -5.15 -6.18
N PHE A 196 13.20 -3.86 -6.08
CA PHE A 196 11.91 -3.20 -6.30
C PHE A 196 12.02 -2.08 -7.35
N PRO A 197 10.91 -1.68 -7.98
CA PRO A 197 10.95 -0.68 -9.06
C PRO A 197 11.60 0.66 -8.66
N PRO A 198 12.53 1.20 -9.49
CA PRO A 198 12.81 0.82 -10.88
C PRO A 198 13.96 -0.19 -11.09
N GLN A 199 14.53 -0.75 -10.05
CA GLN A 199 15.73 -1.61 -10.12
C GLN A 199 15.53 -2.88 -10.99
N PRO A 200 14.41 -3.64 -10.90
CA PRO A 200 14.16 -4.79 -11.75
C PRO A 200 14.22 -4.45 -13.23
N GLN A 201 13.60 -3.34 -13.65
CA GLN A 201 13.59 -2.87 -15.02
C GLN A 201 15.01 -2.58 -15.53
N GLN A 202 15.85 -1.99 -14.67
CA GLN A 202 17.25 -1.68 -15.01
C GLN A 202 18.09 -2.95 -15.14
N LEU A 203 17.94 -3.92 -14.22
CA LEU A 203 18.66 -5.20 -14.26
C LEU A 203 18.27 -6.00 -15.52
N ARG A 204 16.97 -6.09 -15.82
CA ARG A 204 16.50 -6.76 -17.05
C ARG A 204 17.03 -6.11 -18.31
N ALA A 205 16.96 -4.77 -18.41
CA ALA A 205 17.48 -4.03 -19.57
C ALA A 205 18.98 -4.27 -19.80
N LYS A 206 19.75 -4.45 -18.73
CA LYS A 206 21.19 -4.74 -18.78
C LYS A 206 21.49 -6.23 -18.88
N LYS A 207 20.48 -7.12 -18.83
CA LYS A 207 20.63 -8.60 -18.83
C LYS A 207 21.52 -9.07 -17.68
N ILE A 208 21.40 -8.47 -16.50
CA ILE A 208 22.19 -8.82 -15.31
C ILE A 208 21.36 -9.76 -14.43
N GLY A 209 21.89 -10.97 -14.19
CA GLY A 209 21.25 -12.01 -13.41
C GLY A 209 19.96 -12.54 -14.04
N ARG A 210 19.24 -13.33 -13.28
CA ARG A 210 17.94 -13.87 -13.64
C ARG A 210 16.93 -13.62 -12.52
N VAL A 211 15.67 -13.47 -12.87
CA VAL A 211 14.56 -13.44 -11.91
C VAL A 211 14.22 -14.88 -11.52
N ILE A 212 14.28 -15.19 -10.24
CA ILE A 212 13.89 -16.50 -9.69
C ILE A 212 12.56 -16.45 -8.95
N VAL A 213 12.09 -15.25 -8.58
CA VAL A 213 10.73 -14.98 -8.10
C VAL A 213 10.31 -13.59 -8.56
N ASN A 214 9.10 -13.49 -9.11
CA ASN A 214 8.39 -12.24 -9.38
C ASN A 214 7.13 -12.20 -8.52
N THR A 215 7.10 -11.36 -7.50
CA THR A 215 5.98 -11.32 -6.55
C THR A 215 4.68 -10.80 -7.14
N ALA A 216 4.72 -10.18 -8.33
CA ALA A 216 3.50 -9.77 -9.04
C ALA A 216 2.83 -10.95 -9.78
N GLN A 217 3.56 -12.04 -10.06
CA GLN A 217 3.13 -13.15 -10.90
C GLN A 217 3.14 -14.49 -10.18
N ASP A 218 4.15 -14.74 -9.34
CA ASP A 218 4.38 -16.04 -8.75
C ASP A 218 3.59 -16.23 -7.44
N ARG A 219 2.86 -17.33 -7.36
CA ARG A 219 2.20 -17.76 -6.12
C ARG A 219 3.22 -18.24 -5.08
N PRO A 220 2.93 -18.02 -3.79
CA PRO A 220 1.73 -17.40 -3.25
C PRO A 220 1.79 -15.86 -3.21
N TRP A 221 2.94 -15.22 -3.47
CA TRP A 221 3.19 -13.79 -3.24
C TRP A 221 2.27 -12.88 -4.06
N SER A 222 1.91 -13.28 -5.28
CA SER A 222 0.98 -12.54 -6.14
C SER A 222 -0.46 -12.44 -5.58
N GLU A 223 -0.78 -13.22 -4.57
CA GLU A 223 -2.09 -13.21 -3.91
C GLU A 223 -2.18 -12.19 -2.76
N TYR A 224 -1.03 -11.60 -2.35
CA TYR A 224 -0.93 -10.71 -1.20
C TYR A 224 -0.54 -9.29 -1.61
N PHE A 225 -0.82 -8.35 -0.71
CA PHE A 225 -0.30 -6.99 -0.86
C PHE A 225 1.22 -6.98 -0.67
N CYS A 226 1.90 -6.25 -1.54
CA CYS A 226 3.31 -5.94 -1.37
C CYS A 226 3.51 -4.86 -0.30
N CYS A 227 2.62 -3.85 -0.32
CA CYS A 227 2.72 -2.68 0.52
C CYS A 227 1.39 -2.35 1.20
N LEU A 228 1.50 -1.82 2.43
CA LEU A 228 0.40 -1.37 3.27
C LEU A 228 0.53 0.13 3.52
N ILE A 229 -0.59 0.83 3.55
CA ILE A 229 -0.68 2.19 4.09
C ILE A 229 -0.77 2.05 5.61
N ALA A 230 0.17 2.65 6.32
CA ALA A 230 0.20 2.69 7.77
C ALA A 230 0.26 4.13 8.27
N ALA A 231 -0.28 4.37 9.46
CA ALA A 231 -0.33 5.70 10.06
C ALA A 231 0.12 5.66 11.52
N ARG A 232 0.48 6.81 12.04
CA ARG A 232 0.77 7.03 13.45
C ARG A 232 -0.53 6.89 14.27
N PRO A 233 -0.59 6.03 15.29
CA PRO A 233 -1.81 5.75 16.06
C PRO A 233 -2.45 7.00 16.66
N GLN A 234 -1.62 7.93 17.16
CA GLN A 234 -2.11 9.19 17.72
C GLN A 234 -2.81 10.06 16.66
N PHE A 235 -2.26 10.12 15.42
CA PHE A 235 -2.90 10.83 14.32
C PHE A 235 -4.28 10.24 13.99
N VAL A 236 -4.36 8.91 13.90
CA VAL A 236 -5.62 8.18 13.62
C VAL A 236 -6.67 8.44 14.70
N LYS A 237 -6.26 8.45 15.97
CA LYS A 237 -7.13 8.68 17.12
C LYS A 237 -7.65 10.12 17.19
N GLU A 238 -6.78 11.09 16.98
CA GLU A 238 -7.09 12.51 17.11
C GLU A 238 -7.76 13.08 15.86
N ASN A 239 -7.51 12.50 14.69
CA ASN A 239 -7.94 13.02 13.39
C ASN A 239 -8.62 11.91 12.54
N PRO A 240 -9.73 11.31 13.00
CA PRO A 240 -10.37 10.21 12.28
C PRO A 240 -10.93 10.61 10.91
N VAL A 241 -11.47 11.84 10.76
CA VAL A 241 -11.96 12.33 9.47
C VAL A 241 -10.79 12.61 8.53
N ALA A 242 -9.72 13.26 9.00
CA ALA A 242 -8.51 13.48 8.22
C ALA A 242 -7.88 12.14 7.79
N THR A 243 -7.83 11.13 8.68
CA THR A 243 -7.33 9.79 8.35
C THR A 243 -8.12 9.15 7.22
N LYS A 244 -9.46 9.15 7.30
CA LYS A 244 -10.32 8.60 6.24
C LYS A 244 -10.14 9.34 4.93
N ARG A 245 -10.09 10.67 4.97
CA ARG A 245 -9.91 11.52 3.79
C ARG A 245 -8.54 11.31 3.12
N ALA A 246 -7.47 11.22 3.91
CA ALA A 246 -6.14 10.92 3.40
C ALA A 246 -6.09 9.54 2.74
N LEU A 247 -6.67 8.53 3.41
CA LEU A 247 -6.76 7.18 2.84
C LEU A 247 -7.57 7.17 1.54
N ARG A 248 -8.70 7.89 1.47
CA ARG A 248 -9.51 8.04 0.25
C ARG A 248 -8.70 8.66 -0.89
N ALA A 249 -7.92 9.69 -0.61
CA ALA A 249 -7.06 10.35 -1.60
C ALA A 249 -6.03 9.38 -2.17
N ILE A 250 -5.33 8.62 -1.31
CA ILE A 250 -4.30 7.66 -1.73
C ILE A 250 -4.93 6.51 -2.54
N LEU A 251 -6.08 5.98 -2.12
CA LEU A 251 -6.76 4.91 -2.85
C LEU A 251 -7.29 5.39 -4.21
N LYS A 252 -7.76 6.65 -4.34
CA LYS A 252 -8.06 7.26 -5.64
C LYS A 252 -6.80 7.41 -6.51
N GLY A 253 -5.65 7.73 -5.90
CA GLY A 253 -4.36 7.69 -6.57
C GLY A 253 -4.04 6.31 -7.14
N ALA A 254 -4.32 5.25 -6.38
CA ALA A 254 -4.17 3.86 -6.86
C ALA A 254 -5.12 3.55 -8.03
N ASP A 255 -6.35 4.04 -8.00
CA ASP A 255 -7.30 3.90 -9.11
C ASP A 255 -6.79 4.59 -10.39
N ILE A 256 -6.20 5.79 -10.28
CA ILE A 256 -5.59 6.47 -11.43
C ILE A 256 -4.41 5.66 -11.98
N CYS A 257 -3.53 5.14 -11.10
CA CYS A 257 -2.41 4.30 -11.54
C CYS A 257 -2.89 3.04 -12.28
N ALA A 258 -4.00 2.44 -11.83
CA ALA A 258 -4.60 1.26 -12.46
C ALA A 258 -5.29 1.59 -13.80
N ALA A 259 -6.07 2.67 -13.85
CA ALA A 259 -6.92 3.01 -14.98
C ALA A 259 -6.19 3.74 -16.10
N ASP A 260 -5.20 4.59 -15.76
CA ASP A 260 -4.41 5.38 -16.70
C ASP A 260 -2.91 5.36 -16.33
N PRO A 261 -2.22 4.23 -16.58
CA PRO A 261 -0.80 4.09 -16.30
C PRO A 261 0.08 5.11 -17.05
N GLN A 262 -0.37 5.60 -18.21
CA GLN A 262 0.33 6.62 -18.97
C GLN A 262 0.30 7.98 -18.25
N ARG A 263 -0.84 8.37 -17.70
CA ARG A 263 -0.99 9.59 -16.89
C ARG A 263 -0.12 9.52 -15.63
N ALA A 264 -0.16 8.41 -14.92
CA ALA A 264 0.65 8.20 -13.73
C ALA A 264 2.15 8.26 -14.06
N ALA A 265 2.61 7.61 -15.13
CA ALA A 265 4.00 7.64 -15.56
C ALA A 265 4.45 9.06 -15.97
N ARG A 266 3.61 9.83 -16.67
CA ARG A 266 3.90 11.24 -16.99
C ARG A 266 4.04 12.08 -15.73
N PHE A 267 3.11 11.93 -14.78
CA PHE A 267 3.17 12.63 -13.49
C PHE A 267 4.49 12.36 -12.76
N LEU A 268 4.92 11.08 -12.68
CA LEU A 268 6.20 10.74 -12.06
C LEU A 268 7.39 11.41 -12.75
N SER A 269 7.38 11.48 -14.08
CA SER A 269 8.47 12.11 -14.86
C SER A 269 8.49 13.63 -14.69
N GLU A 270 7.34 14.28 -14.72
CA GLU A 270 7.21 15.74 -14.56
C GLU A 270 7.57 16.21 -13.15
N ARG A 271 7.31 15.39 -12.13
CA ARG A 271 7.63 15.66 -10.72
C ARG A 271 8.99 15.11 -10.30
N LEU A 272 9.79 14.59 -11.26
CA LEU A 272 11.15 14.09 -11.05
C LEU A 272 11.27 12.88 -10.08
N TYR A 273 10.18 12.13 -9.87
CA TYR A 273 10.22 10.87 -9.12
C TYR A 273 10.88 9.74 -9.92
N GLU A 274 10.65 9.69 -11.23
CA GLU A 274 11.34 8.83 -12.19
C GLU A 274 11.38 9.56 -13.56
N THR A 275 12.53 10.07 -13.92
CA THR A 275 12.71 10.90 -15.13
C THR A 275 12.64 10.11 -16.44
N ARG A 276 12.79 8.79 -16.37
CA ARG A 276 12.76 7.88 -17.53
C ARG A 276 11.35 7.37 -17.74
N TYR A 277 10.54 8.14 -18.46
CA TYR A 277 9.14 7.80 -18.75
C TYR A 277 8.90 6.34 -19.15
N PRO A 278 9.70 5.69 -20.05
CA PRO A 278 9.46 4.28 -20.40
C PRO A 278 9.54 3.32 -19.21
N ILE A 279 10.45 3.57 -18.27
CA ILE A 279 10.58 2.77 -17.04
C ILE A 279 9.38 3.00 -16.13
N GLY A 280 9.00 4.26 -15.91
CA GLY A 280 7.80 4.60 -15.16
C GLY A 280 6.56 3.91 -15.71
N LEU A 281 6.38 3.96 -17.04
CA LEU A 281 5.24 3.31 -17.71
C LEU A 281 5.25 1.78 -17.58
N GLU A 282 6.41 1.15 -17.69
CA GLU A 282 6.56 -0.30 -17.47
C GLU A 282 6.11 -0.69 -16.05
N VAL A 283 6.54 0.07 -15.05
CA VAL A 283 6.16 -0.18 -13.65
C VAL A 283 4.66 0.03 -13.44
N MET A 284 4.10 1.12 -13.95
CA MET A 284 2.66 1.41 -13.81
C MET A 284 1.78 0.32 -14.44
N LYS A 285 2.25 -0.32 -15.52
CA LYS A 285 1.56 -1.44 -16.16
C LYS A 285 1.77 -2.78 -15.46
N GLY A 286 2.91 -2.96 -14.77
CA GLY A 286 3.30 -4.22 -14.17
C GLY A 286 2.78 -4.43 -12.75
N VAL A 287 2.41 -3.36 -12.03
CA VAL A 287 1.94 -3.41 -10.65
C VAL A 287 0.41 -3.40 -10.58
N ASN A 288 -0.17 -4.33 -9.82
CA ASN A 288 -1.63 -4.40 -9.64
C ASN A 288 -2.12 -3.38 -8.60
N TYR A 289 -2.38 -2.15 -9.06
CA TYR A 289 -2.92 -1.07 -8.23
C TYR A 289 -4.43 -1.22 -7.93
N ALA A 290 -5.16 -2.03 -8.67
CA ALA A 290 -6.58 -2.30 -8.39
C ALA A 290 -6.78 -3.29 -7.21
N ARG A 291 -5.70 -3.95 -6.74
CA ARG A 291 -5.72 -5.00 -5.71
C ARG A 291 -6.46 -4.58 -4.42
N TRP A 292 -6.38 -3.32 -4.03
CA TRP A 292 -7.02 -2.82 -2.81
C TRP A 292 -8.54 -3.02 -2.81
N ARG A 293 -9.17 -3.07 -3.98
CA ARG A 293 -10.61 -3.26 -4.13
C ARG A 293 -11.02 -4.71 -3.84
N GLU A 294 -10.23 -5.67 -4.26
CA GLU A 294 -10.57 -7.09 -4.30
C GLU A 294 -10.08 -7.84 -3.05
N ALA A 295 -8.85 -7.55 -2.61
CA ALA A 295 -8.20 -8.33 -1.58
C ALA A 295 -8.48 -7.82 -0.16
N ASN A 296 -8.40 -8.76 0.81
CA ASN A 296 -8.43 -8.47 2.22
C ASN A 296 -6.99 -8.28 2.73
N PRO A 297 -6.59 -7.09 3.23
CA PRO A 297 -5.23 -6.89 3.73
C PRO A 297 -4.92 -7.73 4.96
N GLN A 298 -5.91 -8.19 5.72
CA GLN A 298 -5.70 -9.06 6.88
C GLN A 298 -5.12 -10.42 6.49
N ASP A 299 -5.47 -10.95 5.31
CA ASP A 299 -4.91 -12.23 4.84
C ASP A 299 -3.42 -12.10 4.52
N THR A 300 -3.02 -10.96 3.95
CA THR A 300 -1.62 -10.60 3.75
C THR A 300 -0.86 -10.56 5.07
N LEU A 301 -1.41 -9.85 6.06
CA LEU A 301 -0.78 -9.74 7.37
C LEU A 301 -0.64 -11.10 8.04
N ARG A 302 -1.70 -11.93 8.00
CA ARG A 302 -1.65 -13.29 8.56
C ARG A 302 -0.58 -14.13 7.90
N PHE A 303 -0.48 -14.10 6.57
CA PHE A 303 0.53 -14.86 5.82
C PHE A 303 1.95 -14.53 6.30
N HIS A 304 2.32 -13.25 6.31
CA HIS A 304 3.68 -12.83 6.66
C HIS A 304 3.98 -12.98 8.16
N ALA A 305 3.01 -12.66 9.03
CA ALA A 305 3.19 -12.82 10.48
C ALA A 305 3.49 -14.26 10.87
N LEU A 306 2.76 -15.23 10.29
CA LEU A 306 3.01 -16.66 10.52
C LEU A 306 4.41 -17.06 10.06
N ARG A 307 4.85 -16.62 8.87
CA ARG A 307 6.19 -16.96 8.36
C ARG A 307 7.31 -16.41 9.24
N LEU A 308 7.19 -15.15 9.69
CA LEU A 308 8.18 -14.55 10.58
C LEU A 308 8.17 -15.20 11.98
N HIS A 309 6.99 -15.59 12.48
CA HIS A 309 6.87 -16.28 13.76
C HIS A 309 7.50 -17.69 13.69
N GLU A 310 7.20 -18.47 12.67
CA GLU A 310 7.80 -19.80 12.40
C GLU A 310 9.34 -19.71 12.28
N ALA A 311 9.85 -18.62 11.68
CA ALA A 311 11.29 -18.37 11.59
C ALA A 311 11.91 -17.86 12.90
N GLY A 312 11.13 -17.64 13.96
CA GLY A 312 11.56 -17.08 15.23
C GLY A 312 12.01 -15.61 15.14
N MET A 313 11.64 -14.90 14.06
CA MET A 313 11.97 -13.48 13.85
C MET A 313 10.99 -12.56 14.59
N VAL A 314 9.75 -13.00 14.75
CA VAL A 314 8.71 -12.40 15.58
C VAL A 314 8.33 -13.43 16.64
N LYS A 315 8.34 -13.04 17.92
CA LYS A 315 8.06 -13.93 19.06
C LYS A 315 6.61 -13.81 19.54
N SER A 316 6.03 -12.63 19.39
CA SER A 316 4.66 -12.35 19.79
C SER A 316 3.66 -13.14 18.95
N ASP A 317 2.48 -13.44 19.55
CA ASP A 317 1.40 -14.13 18.83
C ASP A 317 0.95 -13.30 17.60
N PRO A 318 0.92 -13.89 16.40
CA PRO A 318 0.53 -13.21 15.16
C PRO A 318 -0.84 -12.56 15.21
N ASN A 319 -1.84 -13.22 15.82
CA ASN A 319 -3.21 -12.68 15.92
C ASN A 319 -3.26 -11.45 16.84
N LYS A 320 -2.48 -11.48 17.92
CA LYS A 320 -2.36 -10.34 18.83
C LYS A 320 -1.75 -9.14 18.13
N LEU A 321 -0.65 -9.33 17.38
CA LEU A 321 -0.01 -8.25 16.61
C LEU A 321 -0.95 -7.67 15.56
N ILE A 322 -1.67 -8.53 14.83
CA ILE A 322 -2.66 -8.09 13.84
C ILE A 322 -3.76 -7.27 14.51
N ALA A 323 -4.33 -7.77 15.62
CA ALA A 323 -5.42 -7.08 16.32
C ALA A 323 -5.00 -5.71 16.87
N GLN A 324 -3.75 -5.58 17.34
CA GLN A 324 -3.21 -4.33 17.89
C GLN A 324 -2.75 -3.34 16.82
N GLY A 325 -2.29 -3.84 15.68
CA GLY A 325 -1.65 -3.04 14.63
C GLY A 325 -2.59 -2.67 13.46
N THR A 326 -3.90 -2.95 13.52
CA THR A 326 -4.78 -2.72 12.37
C THR A 326 -6.04 -1.93 12.71
N ASP A 327 -6.49 -1.10 11.76
CA ASP A 327 -7.77 -0.41 11.83
C ASP A 327 -8.44 -0.37 10.45
N TRP A 328 -9.23 -1.38 10.15
CA TRP A 328 -9.90 -1.54 8.85
C TRP A 328 -11.21 -0.77 8.71
N ARG A 329 -11.67 -0.04 9.74
CA ARG A 329 -12.96 0.66 9.68
C ARG A 329 -13.03 1.67 8.53
N PHE A 330 -11.96 2.43 8.31
CA PHE A 330 -11.88 3.40 7.21
C PHE A 330 -11.89 2.73 5.84
N LEU A 331 -11.10 1.67 5.65
CA LEU A 331 -11.10 0.90 4.41
C LEU A 331 -12.47 0.31 4.10
N ASN A 332 -13.14 -0.27 5.11
CA ASN A 332 -14.45 -0.88 4.96
C ASN A 332 -15.54 0.15 4.59
N GLU A 333 -15.45 1.37 5.12
CA GLU A 333 -16.31 2.48 4.72
C GLU A 333 -16.02 2.92 3.29
N LEU A 334 -14.74 3.12 2.95
CA LEU A 334 -14.32 3.56 1.61
C LEU A 334 -14.63 2.54 0.53
N LYS A 335 -14.52 1.24 0.80
CA LYS A 335 -14.96 0.20 -0.13
C LYS A 335 -16.45 0.35 -0.47
N ARG A 336 -17.29 0.65 0.50
CA ARG A 336 -18.73 0.90 0.27
C ARG A 336 -18.98 2.20 -0.50
N GLU A 337 -18.27 3.28 -0.15
CA GLU A 337 -18.41 4.59 -0.81
C GLU A 337 -17.93 4.57 -2.27
N LEU A 338 -16.81 3.91 -2.53
CA LEU A 338 -16.16 3.85 -3.84
C LEU A 338 -16.60 2.64 -4.67
N LYS A 339 -17.62 1.89 -4.19
CA LYS A 339 -18.20 0.71 -4.86
C LYS A 339 -17.12 -0.32 -5.23
N ALA A 340 -16.26 -0.62 -4.28
CA ALA A 340 -15.17 -1.60 -4.41
C ALA A 340 -15.61 -2.98 -3.91
#